data_ea60ee2e3efd6c648b49113bc1276f31
#
_entry.id   ea60ee2e3efd6c648b49113bc1276f31
#
_cell.length_a   1.000
_cell.length_b   1.000
_cell.length_c   1.000
_cell.angle_alpha   90.00
_cell.angle_beta   90.00
_cell.angle_gamma   90.00
#
_symmetry.space_group_name_H-M   'P 1'
#
loop_
_entity.id
_entity.type
_entity.pdbx_description
1 polymer ?
#
loop_
_entity_poly.entity_id
_entity_poly.type
_entity_poly.pdbx_seq_one_letter_code
_entity_poly.pdbx_strand_id
1 'polypeptide(L)'
;MIGAAFPAVLAGARQGVSRALEAIYRDLAPSVLGYLRGLGAREPEDLTSDVFVGVVRGLGRFVGDERAFRSWVFAGSQGEP
;
A
#
# COMPACT_ATOMS: atom_id res chain seq x y z
N MET A 1 -11.53 -1.06 2.19
CA MET A 1 -11.50 -0.56 0.81
C MET A 1 -11.89 0.91 0.77
N ILE A 2 -11.18 1.71 -0.01
CA ILE A 2 -11.44 3.16 -0.04
C ILE A 2 -12.70 3.48 -0.86
N GLY A 3 -12.90 2.75 -1.95
CA GLY A 3 -14.12 2.87 -2.72
C GLY A 3 -14.14 4.10 -3.62
N ALA A 4 -15.30 4.78 -3.68
CA ALA A 4 -15.50 5.87 -4.62
C ALA A 4 -14.52 7.03 -4.44
N ALA A 5 -13.95 7.20 -3.26
CA ALA A 5 -12.96 8.25 -3.01
C ALA A 5 -11.56 7.90 -3.50
N PHE A 6 -11.35 6.65 -3.96
CA PHE A 6 -10.01 6.21 -4.32
C PHE A 6 -9.29 7.11 -5.32
N PRO A 7 -9.91 7.53 -6.42
CA PRO A 7 -9.19 8.40 -7.38
C PRO A 7 -8.67 9.68 -6.75
N ALA A 8 -9.48 10.32 -5.90
CA ALA A 8 -9.07 11.54 -5.23
C ALA A 8 -7.97 11.28 -4.21
N VAL A 9 -8.07 10.18 -3.47
CA VAL A 9 -7.06 9.79 -2.50
C VAL A 9 -5.74 9.49 -3.21
N LEU A 10 -5.79 8.77 -4.30
CA LEU A 10 -4.59 8.45 -5.07
C LEU A 10 -3.93 9.72 -5.60
N ALA A 11 -4.71 10.65 -6.14
CA ALA A 11 -4.18 11.91 -6.64
C ALA A 11 -3.49 12.71 -5.54
N GLY A 12 -4.11 12.77 -4.35
CA GLY A 12 -3.50 13.45 -3.21
C GLY A 12 -2.23 12.77 -2.75
N ALA A 13 -2.22 11.45 -2.72
CA ALA A 13 -1.03 10.70 -2.30
C ALA A 13 0.13 10.94 -3.25
N ARG A 14 -0.13 11.02 -4.55
CA ARG A 14 0.89 11.31 -5.55
C ARG A 14 1.52 12.69 -5.34
N GLN A 15 0.78 13.61 -4.75
CA GLN A 15 1.27 14.96 -4.45
C GLN A 15 1.88 15.06 -3.06
N GLY A 16 1.96 13.95 -2.34
CA GLY A 16 2.55 13.93 -1.01
C GLY A 16 1.63 14.47 0.09
N VAL A 17 0.33 14.52 -0.17
CA VAL A 17 -0.63 14.96 0.86
C VAL A 17 -0.68 13.92 1.97
N SER A 18 -0.29 14.31 3.18
CA SER A 18 -0.19 13.39 4.31
C SER A 18 -1.49 12.66 4.60
N ARG A 19 -2.61 13.37 4.53
CA ARG A 19 -3.91 12.76 4.81
C ARG A 19 -4.24 11.65 3.83
N ALA A 20 -3.88 11.85 2.55
CA ALA A 20 -4.14 10.85 1.52
C ALA A 20 -3.25 9.63 1.73
N LEU A 21 -1.98 9.83 2.04
CA LEU A 21 -1.06 8.74 2.32
C LEU A 21 -1.52 7.95 3.54
N GLU A 22 -1.98 8.64 4.57
CA GLU A 22 -2.50 8.00 5.77
C GLU A 22 -3.73 7.17 5.48
N ALA A 23 -4.62 7.66 4.61
CA ALA A 23 -5.82 6.91 4.24
C ALA A 23 -5.47 5.58 3.58
N ILE A 24 -4.49 5.59 2.69
CA ILE A 24 -4.01 4.38 2.03
C ILE A 24 -3.41 3.42 3.06
N TYR A 25 -2.58 3.94 3.93
CA TYR A 25 -1.92 3.12 4.96
C TYR A 25 -2.95 2.47 5.87
N ARG A 26 -3.90 3.24 6.39
CA ARG A 26 -4.92 2.72 7.30
C ARG A 26 -5.79 1.66 6.65
N ASP A 27 -6.06 1.80 5.34
CA ASP A 27 -6.88 0.84 4.63
C ASP A 27 -6.15 -0.48 4.40
N LEU A 28 -4.88 -0.41 4.04
CA LEU A 28 -4.16 -1.59 3.57
C LEU A 28 -3.19 -2.21 4.56
N ALA A 29 -2.66 -1.44 5.49
CA ALA A 29 -1.64 -1.97 6.40
C ALA A 29 -2.12 -3.17 7.21
N PRO A 30 -3.35 -3.19 7.75
CA PRO A 30 -3.79 -4.38 8.49
C PRO A 30 -3.81 -5.64 7.62
N SER A 31 -4.22 -5.49 6.35
CA SER A 31 -4.26 -6.61 5.43
C SER A 31 -2.88 -7.11 5.05
N VAL A 32 -1.96 -6.17 4.79
CA VAL A 32 -0.57 -6.53 4.47
C VAL A 32 0.08 -7.23 5.67
N LEU A 33 -0.13 -6.67 6.85
CA LEU A 33 0.43 -7.24 8.09
C LEU A 33 -0.09 -8.66 8.30
N GLY A 34 -1.41 -8.86 8.16
CA GLY A 34 -2.00 -10.19 8.31
C GLY A 34 -1.47 -11.18 7.29
N TYR A 35 -1.29 -10.71 6.05
CA TYR A 35 -0.75 -11.56 4.99
C TYR A 35 0.68 -12.00 5.33
N LEU A 36 1.52 -11.07 5.76
CA LEU A 36 2.90 -11.39 6.11
C LEU A 36 2.99 -12.32 7.32
N ARG A 37 2.14 -12.11 8.31
CA ARG A 37 2.05 -13.03 9.45
C ARG A 37 1.65 -14.43 9.00
N GLY A 38 0.71 -14.52 8.10
CA GLY A 38 0.26 -15.80 7.56
C GLY A 38 1.35 -16.54 6.81
N LEU A 39 2.29 -15.80 6.21
CA LEU A 39 3.45 -16.39 5.54
C LEU A 39 4.57 -16.77 6.50
N GLY A 40 4.43 -16.46 7.79
CA GLY A 40 5.46 -16.78 8.76
C GLY A 40 6.59 -15.78 8.82
N ALA A 41 6.37 -14.55 8.40
CA ALA A 41 7.41 -13.53 8.46
C ALA A 41 7.86 -13.31 9.91
N ARG A 42 9.16 -13.14 10.11
CA ARG A 42 9.72 -12.98 11.46
C ARG A 42 9.44 -11.62 12.05
N GLU A 43 9.43 -10.59 11.20
CA GLU A 43 9.22 -9.21 11.64
C GLU A 43 8.18 -8.57 10.72
N PRO A 44 6.92 -9.00 10.82
CA PRO A 44 5.91 -8.55 9.88
C PRO A 44 5.63 -7.06 9.94
N GLU A 45 5.76 -6.44 11.12
CA GLU A 45 5.58 -5.00 11.24
C GLU A 45 6.63 -4.22 10.45
N ASP A 46 7.89 -4.64 10.57
CA ASP A 46 8.97 -3.98 9.84
C ASP A 46 8.80 -4.15 8.34
N LEU A 47 8.44 -5.37 7.92
CA LEU A 47 8.20 -5.64 6.51
C LEU A 47 7.03 -4.83 5.97
N THR A 48 5.98 -4.67 6.77
CA THR A 48 4.83 -3.85 6.38
C THR A 48 5.28 -2.41 6.12
N SER A 49 6.10 -1.86 7.01
CA SER A 49 6.64 -0.52 6.82
C SER A 49 7.45 -0.41 5.54
N ASP A 50 8.27 -1.42 5.26
CA ASP A 50 9.07 -1.44 4.03
C ASP A 50 8.19 -1.48 2.78
N VAL A 51 7.11 -2.25 2.82
CA VAL A 51 6.16 -2.31 1.71
C VAL A 51 5.62 -0.91 1.42
N PHE A 52 5.23 -0.17 2.46
CA PHE A 52 4.65 1.16 2.25
C PHE A 52 5.68 2.21 1.86
N VAL A 53 6.94 2.05 2.24
CA VAL A 53 8.00 2.88 1.67
C VAL A 53 8.07 2.67 0.16
N GLY A 54 8.00 1.42 -0.27
CA GLY A 54 7.96 1.09 -1.70
C GLY A 54 6.74 1.65 -2.41
N VAL A 55 5.59 1.61 -1.75
CA VAL A 55 4.35 2.20 -2.29
C VAL A 55 4.54 3.68 -2.54
N VAL A 56 5.03 4.42 -1.54
CA VAL A 56 5.24 5.87 -1.68
C VAL A 56 6.19 6.16 -2.85
N ARG A 57 7.28 5.40 -2.95
CA ARG A 57 8.25 5.60 -4.01
C ARG A 57 7.70 5.29 -5.39
N GLY A 58 6.77 4.35 -5.47
CA GLY A 58 6.23 3.90 -6.76
C GLY A 58 4.96 4.60 -7.20
N LEU A 59 4.35 5.43 -6.35
CA LEU A 59 3.05 6.04 -6.65
C LEU A 59 3.02 6.79 -7.96
N GLY A 60 4.10 7.49 -8.30
CA GLY A 60 4.13 8.28 -9.52
C GLY A 60 4.07 7.45 -10.80
N ARG A 61 4.39 6.16 -10.71
CA ARG A 61 4.39 5.26 -11.87
C ARG A 61 3.20 4.32 -11.90
N PHE A 62 2.45 4.27 -10.81
CA PHE A 62 1.30 3.36 -10.76
C PHE A 62 0.17 3.90 -11.63
N VAL A 63 -0.44 3.01 -12.41
CA VAL A 63 -1.63 3.30 -13.19
C VAL A 63 -2.62 2.16 -12.97
N GLY A 64 -3.86 2.51 -12.62
CA GLY A 64 -4.89 1.50 -12.43
C GLY A 64 -5.95 1.96 -11.43
N ASP A 65 -6.96 1.12 -11.27
CA ASP A 65 -8.03 1.36 -10.30
C ASP A 65 -7.63 0.81 -8.92
N GLU A 66 -8.56 0.85 -7.98
CA GLU A 66 -8.26 0.41 -6.62
C GLU A 66 -7.93 -1.07 -6.54
N ARG A 67 -8.58 -1.90 -7.33
CA ARG A 67 -8.27 -3.33 -7.35
C ARG A 67 -6.83 -3.56 -7.82
N ALA A 68 -6.44 -2.90 -8.89
CA ALA A 68 -5.08 -2.99 -9.39
C ALA A 68 -4.08 -2.46 -8.37
N PHE A 69 -4.43 -1.40 -7.67
CA PHE A 69 -3.58 -0.83 -6.65
C PHE A 69 -3.34 -1.82 -5.51
N ARG A 70 -4.39 -2.47 -5.02
CA ARG A 70 -4.24 -3.46 -3.96
C ARG A 70 -3.34 -4.61 -4.41
N SER A 71 -3.52 -5.10 -5.63
CA SER A 71 -2.67 -6.16 -6.16
C SER A 71 -1.22 -5.72 -6.24
N TRP A 72 -0.99 -4.49 -6.65
CA TRP A 72 0.35 -3.92 -6.75
C TRP A 72 1.03 -3.83 -5.38
N VAL A 73 0.28 -3.40 -4.37
CA VAL A 73 0.81 -3.31 -3.01
C VAL A 73 1.18 -4.72 -2.50
N PHE A 74 0.31 -5.69 -2.71
CA PHE A 74 0.59 -7.06 -2.24
C PHE A 74 1.73 -7.72 -3.01
N ALA A 75 1.94 -7.36 -4.27
CA ALA A 75 3.10 -7.85 -5.01
C ALA A 75 4.39 -7.39 -4.35
N GLY A 76 4.41 -6.14 -3.86
CA GLY A 76 5.56 -5.63 -3.12
C GLY A 76 5.79 -6.36 -1.81
N SER A 77 4.71 -6.84 -1.17
CA SER A 77 4.84 -7.54 0.10
C SER A 77 5.44 -8.94 -0.04
N GLN A 78 5.59 -9.44 -1.26
CA GLN A 78 6.22 -10.73 -1.48
C GLN A 78 7.73 -10.63 -1.57
N GLY A 79 8.28 -9.46 -1.30
CA GLY A 79 9.72 -9.30 -1.24
C GLY A 79 10.41 -9.34 -2.59
N GLU A 80 9.75 -8.87 -3.61
CA GLU A 80 10.36 -8.81 -4.94
C GLU A 80 11.60 -7.96 -4.93
N PRO A 81 12.68 -8.48 -5.49
CA PRO A 81 13.93 -7.72 -5.56
C PRO A 81 13.82 -6.48 -6.41
#